data_a7ad5938010a7a2cc137ee340960f67b
#
_entry.id   a7ad5938010a7a2cc137ee340960f67b
#
_cell.length_a   1.000
_cell.length_b   1.000
_cell.length_c   1.000
_cell.angle_alpha   90.00
_cell.angle_beta   90.00
_cell.angle_gamma   90.00
#
_symmetry.space_group_name_H-M   'P 1'
#
loop_
_entity.id
_entity.type
_entity.pdbx_description
1 polymer ?
#
loop_
_entity_poly.entity_id
_entity_poly.type
_entity_poly.pdbx_seq_one_letter_code
_entity_poly.pdbx_strand_id
1 'polypeptide(L)'
;MANANQAIAALSDATRRAIFDQISEGPKSVGEIAAQLPVTRPAVSQHLKILKDAELVADEAVGTRRVYRIDPRGLGQLRRWLDEKWERALVEFQAAVEEEE
;
A
#
# COMPACT_ATOMS: atom_id res chain seq x y z
N MET A 1 8.10 -11.86 7.76
CA MET A 1 6.87 -11.06 7.85
C MET A 1 7.15 -9.61 7.50
N ALA A 2 6.32 -9.01 6.67
CA ALA A 2 6.48 -7.61 6.29
C ALA A 2 6.23 -6.68 7.49
N ASN A 3 6.80 -5.49 7.46
CA ASN A 3 6.67 -4.50 8.53
C ASN A 3 6.27 -3.14 7.95
N ALA A 4 6.03 -2.16 8.82
CA ALA A 4 5.62 -0.83 8.40
C ALA A 4 6.62 -0.17 7.44
N ASN A 5 7.93 -0.35 7.67
CA ASN A 5 8.96 0.21 6.80
C ASN A 5 8.87 -0.32 5.38
N GLN A 6 8.61 -1.62 5.22
CA GLN A 6 8.44 -2.22 3.90
C GLN A 6 7.19 -1.68 3.20
N ALA A 7 6.09 -1.50 3.94
CA ALA A 7 4.86 -0.94 3.39
C ALA A 7 5.06 0.51 2.95
N ILE A 8 5.72 1.32 3.76
CA ILE A 8 6.04 2.71 3.43
C ILE A 8 6.91 2.77 2.17
N ALA A 9 7.97 1.96 2.12
CA ALA A 9 8.88 1.93 0.98
C ALA A 9 8.15 1.51 -0.31
N ALA A 10 7.30 0.48 -0.22
CA ALA A 10 6.54 0.03 -1.39
C ALA A 10 5.59 1.11 -1.92
N LEU A 11 5.00 1.91 -1.04
CA LEU A 11 4.07 2.96 -1.42
C LEU A 11 4.74 4.31 -1.72
N SER A 12 6.05 4.40 -1.58
CA SER A 12 6.78 5.65 -1.87
C SER A 12 6.97 5.89 -3.36
N ASP A 13 6.90 4.86 -4.19
CA ASP A 13 6.96 4.99 -5.64
C ASP A 13 5.58 5.36 -6.19
N ALA A 14 5.52 6.42 -7.01
CA ALA A 14 4.25 6.94 -7.51
C ALA A 14 3.48 5.92 -8.37
N THR A 15 4.18 5.14 -9.18
CA THR A 15 3.55 4.11 -10.02
C THR A 15 2.99 2.98 -9.17
N ARG A 16 3.76 2.51 -8.18
CA ARG A 16 3.26 1.48 -7.27
C ARG A 16 2.05 1.95 -6.49
N ARG A 17 2.07 3.22 -6.04
CA ARG A 17 0.90 3.79 -5.34
C ARG A 17 -0.32 3.83 -6.24
N ALA A 18 -0.16 4.22 -7.51
CA ALA A 18 -1.26 4.22 -8.48
C ALA A 18 -1.81 2.81 -8.71
N ILE A 19 -0.95 1.81 -8.79
CA ILE A 19 -1.36 0.41 -8.93
C ILE A 19 -2.14 -0.03 -7.68
N PHE A 20 -1.63 0.29 -6.51
CA PHE A 20 -2.29 -0.03 -5.25
C PHE A 20 -3.68 0.62 -5.16
N ASP A 21 -3.79 1.89 -5.57
CA ASP A 21 -5.06 2.62 -5.59
C ASP A 21 -6.08 1.95 -6.51
N GLN A 22 -5.66 1.46 -7.67
CA GLN A 22 -6.55 0.71 -8.57
C GLN A 22 -7.06 -0.57 -7.91
N ILE A 23 -6.19 -1.31 -7.26
CA ILE A 23 -6.55 -2.56 -6.58
C ILE A 23 -7.49 -2.27 -5.41
N SER A 24 -7.36 -1.09 -4.79
CA SER A 24 -8.26 -0.67 -3.70
C SER A 24 -9.71 -0.51 -4.16
N GLU A 25 -9.93 -0.26 -5.43
CA GLU A 25 -11.28 -0.17 -6.00
C GLU A 25 -11.93 -1.53 -6.22
N GLY A 26 -11.13 -2.59 -6.24
CA GLY A 26 -11.57 -3.97 -6.42
C GLY A 26 -10.45 -4.81 -7.01
N PRO A 27 -10.56 -6.14 -6.94
CA PRO A 27 -9.54 -7.03 -7.51
C PRO A 27 -9.32 -6.78 -9.00
N LYS A 28 -8.07 -6.85 -9.45
CA LYS A 28 -7.69 -6.58 -10.83
C LYS A 28 -6.59 -7.52 -11.29
N SER A 29 -6.63 -7.86 -12.58
CA SER A 29 -5.57 -8.61 -13.24
C SER A 29 -4.45 -7.67 -13.69
N VAL A 30 -3.28 -8.23 -14.01
CA VAL A 30 -2.14 -7.46 -14.54
C VAL A 30 -2.56 -6.68 -15.80
N GLY A 31 -3.31 -7.33 -16.70
CA GLY A 31 -3.77 -6.69 -17.93
C GLY A 31 -4.68 -5.50 -17.69
N GLU A 32 -5.61 -5.64 -16.74
CA GLU A 32 -6.52 -4.55 -16.38
C GLU A 32 -5.76 -3.36 -15.79
N ILE A 33 -4.76 -3.62 -14.94
CA ILE A 33 -3.92 -2.56 -14.36
C ILE A 33 -3.12 -1.87 -15.46
N ALA A 34 -2.45 -2.64 -16.33
CA ALA A 34 -1.63 -2.09 -17.40
C ALA A 34 -2.43 -1.26 -18.40
N ALA A 35 -3.70 -1.58 -18.60
CA ALA A 35 -4.58 -0.84 -19.52
C ALA A 35 -4.87 0.59 -19.03
N GLN A 36 -4.73 0.85 -17.73
CA GLN A 36 -5.07 2.14 -17.12
C GLN A 36 -3.85 3.02 -16.82
N LEU A 37 -2.64 2.52 -17.01
CA LEU A 37 -1.42 3.22 -16.65
C LEU A 37 -0.43 3.22 -17.83
N PRO A 38 0.42 4.25 -17.96
CA PRO A 38 1.40 4.31 -19.03
C PRO A 38 2.63 3.45 -18.71
N VAL A 39 2.40 2.17 -18.42
CA VAL A 39 3.46 1.20 -18.07
C VAL A 39 3.19 -0.12 -18.78
N THR A 40 4.25 -0.89 -19.00
CA THR A 40 4.15 -2.20 -19.65
C THR A 40 3.67 -3.25 -18.64
N ARG A 41 3.13 -4.37 -19.15
CA ARG A 41 2.74 -5.51 -18.29
C ARG A 41 3.92 -6.05 -17.48
N PRO A 42 5.13 -6.23 -18.05
CA PRO A 42 6.26 -6.66 -17.24
C PRO A 42 6.60 -5.70 -16.10
N ALA A 43 6.49 -4.38 -16.33
CA ALA A 43 6.73 -3.39 -15.29
C ALA A 43 5.67 -3.49 -14.18
N VAL A 44 4.39 -3.63 -14.56
CA VAL A 44 3.30 -3.85 -13.60
C VAL A 44 3.57 -5.08 -12.75
N SER A 45 4.00 -6.19 -13.37
CA SER A 45 4.30 -7.43 -12.64
C SER A 45 5.42 -7.24 -11.63
N GLN A 46 6.46 -6.47 -11.97
CA GLN A 46 7.55 -6.16 -11.05
C GLN A 46 7.08 -5.31 -9.89
N HIS A 47 6.26 -4.30 -10.14
CA HIS A 47 5.67 -3.46 -9.10
C HIS A 47 4.77 -4.27 -8.17
N LEU A 48 3.97 -5.19 -8.74
CA LEU A 48 3.09 -6.06 -7.96
C LEU A 48 3.87 -7.00 -7.05
N LYS A 49 5.03 -7.49 -7.51
CA LYS A 49 5.89 -8.32 -6.69
C LYS A 49 6.36 -7.57 -5.44
N ILE A 50 6.76 -6.32 -5.59
CA ILE A 50 7.19 -5.48 -4.47
C ILE A 50 6.03 -5.25 -3.50
N LEU A 51 4.84 -4.94 -4.02
CA LEU A 51 3.65 -4.76 -3.20
C LEU A 51 3.25 -6.04 -2.46
N LYS A 52 3.38 -7.19 -3.12
CA LYS A 52 3.09 -8.50 -2.53
C LYS A 52 4.08 -8.84 -1.42
N ASP A 53 5.37 -8.59 -1.65
CA ASP A 53 6.42 -8.83 -0.64
C ASP A 53 6.21 -7.96 0.60
N ALA A 54 5.63 -6.78 0.43
CA ALA A 54 5.27 -5.88 1.54
C ALA A 54 3.92 -6.24 2.18
N GLU A 55 3.28 -7.31 1.74
CA GLU A 55 1.97 -7.77 2.22
C GLU A 55 0.86 -6.71 2.05
N LEU A 56 0.98 -5.90 1.00
CA LEU A 56 -0.04 -4.90 0.65
C LEU A 56 -1.05 -5.44 -0.36
N VAL A 57 -0.66 -6.43 -1.14
CA VAL A 57 -1.54 -7.12 -2.08
C VAL A 57 -1.30 -8.62 -1.99
N ALA A 58 -2.32 -9.38 -2.34
CA ALA A 58 -2.26 -10.84 -2.47
C ALA A 58 -2.81 -11.20 -3.84
N ASP A 59 -2.42 -12.36 -4.35
CA ASP A 59 -2.86 -12.80 -5.66
C ASP A 59 -3.42 -14.21 -5.61
N GLU A 60 -4.29 -14.51 -6.59
CA GLU A 60 -4.83 -15.85 -6.78
C GLU A 60 -5.06 -16.10 -8.27
N ALA A 61 -5.02 -17.36 -8.65
CA ALA A 61 -5.36 -17.76 -10.01
C ALA A 61 -6.88 -17.83 -10.14
N VAL A 62 -7.42 -17.16 -11.16
CA VAL A 62 -8.84 -17.18 -11.50
C VAL A 62 -8.93 -17.52 -12.99
N GLY A 63 -9.24 -18.78 -13.32
CA GLY A 63 -9.17 -19.26 -14.69
C GLY A 63 -7.72 -19.20 -15.21
N THR A 64 -7.52 -18.52 -16.33
CA THR A 64 -6.19 -18.32 -16.92
C THR A 64 -5.53 -17.04 -16.48
N ARG A 65 -6.17 -16.29 -15.59
CA ARG A 65 -5.68 -14.98 -15.13
C ARG A 65 -5.21 -15.05 -13.69
N ARG A 66 -4.29 -14.16 -13.36
CA ARG A 66 -3.88 -13.91 -11.97
C ARG A 66 -4.48 -12.60 -11.53
N VAL A 67 -5.24 -12.65 -10.45
CA VAL A 67 -5.98 -11.50 -9.94
C VAL A 67 -5.38 -11.05 -8.61
N TYR A 68 -5.15 -9.76 -8.47
CA TYR A 68 -4.57 -9.13 -7.29
C TYR A 68 -5.64 -8.39 -6.51
N ARG A 69 -5.58 -8.52 -5.18
CA ARG A 69 -6.49 -7.86 -4.24
C ARG A 69 -5.71 -7.26 -3.09
N ILE A 70 -6.33 -6.34 -2.35
CA ILE A 70 -5.70 -5.77 -1.16
C ILE A 70 -5.47 -6.86 -0.12
N ASP A 71 -4.29 -6.84 0.47
CA ASP A 71 -3.94 -7.66 1.64
C ASP A 71 -3.93 -6.73 2.85
N PRO A 72 -4.83 -6.92 3.81
CA PRO A 72 -4.91 -6.00 4.95
C PRO A 72 -3.74 -6.09 5.93
N ARG A 73 -2.89 -7.13 5.81
CA ARG A 73 -1.76 -7.31 6.75
C ARG A 73 -0.77 -6.16 6.67
N GLY A 74 -0.34 -5.80 5.46
CA GLY A 74 0.59 -4.68 5.27
C GLY A 74 -0.02 -3.34 5.62
N LEU A 75 -1.29 -3.13 5.25
CA LEU A 75 -2.01 -1.92 5.64
C LEU A 75 -2.16 -1.81 7.15
N GLY A 76 -2.42 -2.93 7.83
CA GLY A 76 -2.52 -2.94 9.28
C GLY A 76 -1.22 -2.56 9.98
N GLN A 77 -0.07 -3.00 9.45
CA GLN A 77 1.24 -2.60 9.96
C GLN A 77 1.45 -1.10 9.81
N LEU A 78 1.11 -0.57 8.64
CA LEU A 78 1.22 0.85 8.35
C LEU A 78 0.30 1.66 9.25
N ARG A 79 -0.93 1.21 9.45
CA ARG A 79 -1.90 1.87 10.30
C ARG A 79 -1.42 1.94 11.75
N ARG A 80 -0.91 0.85 12.29
CA ARG A 80 -0.39 0.82 13.67
C ARG A 80 0.77 1.80 13.84
N TRP A 81 1.69 1.84 12.88
CA TRP A 81 2.79 2.79 12.90
C TRP A 81 2.27 4.23 12.91
N LEU A 82 1.29 4.53 12.05
CA LEU A 82 0.71 5.86 11.94
C LEU A 82 -0.05 6.24 13.21
N ASP A 83 -0.81 5.32 13.79
CA ASP A 83 -1.56 5.56 15.02
C ASP A 83 -0.64 5.91 16.18
N GLU A 84 0.50 5.24 16.30
CA GLU A 84 1.51 5.56 17.33
C GLU A 84 2.04 6.99 17.16
N LYS A 85 2.34 7.38 15.93
CA LYS A 85 2.83 8.73 15.63
C LYS A 85 1.75 9.77 15.89
N TRP A 86 0.53 9.46 15.50
CA TRP A 86 -0.63 10.32 15.68
C TRP A 86 -0.88 10.61 17.17
N GLU A 87 -0.91 9.59 18.00
CA GLU A 87 -1.13 9.74 19.44
C GLU A 87 -0.04 10.58 20.09
N ARG A 88 1.21 10.33 19.75
CA ARG A 88 2.35 11.08 20.28
C ARG A 88 2.29 12.54 19.83
N ALA A 89 2.00 12.76 18.56
CA ALA A 89 1.90 14.10 18.00
C ALA A 89 0.78 14.91 18.66
N LEU A 90 -0.36 14.28 18.95
CA LEU A 90 -1.47 14.94 19.64
C LEU A 90 -1.08 15.38 21.04
N VAL A 91 -0.42 14.51 21.81
CA VAL A 91 0.01 14.83 23.17
C VAL A 91 0.98 16.01 23.17
N GLU A 92 1.98 15.99 22.28
CA GLU A 92 2.96 17.06 22.16
C GLU A 92 2.32 18.38 21.71
N PHE A 93 1.38 18.32 20.79
CA PHE A 93 0.68 19.49 20.31
C PHE A 93 -0.18 20.12 21.41
N GLN A 94 -0.90 19.31 22.17
CA GLN A 94 -1.73 19.76 23.27
C GLN A 94 -0.86 20.42 24.36
N ALA A 95 0.27 19.80 24.69
CA ALA A 95 1.21 20.36 25.68
C ALA A 95 1.74 21.72 25.22
N ALA A 96 2.09 21.87 23.94
CA ALA A 96 2.60 23.13 23.40
C ALA A 96 1.53 24.23 23.44
N VAL A 97 0.28 23.90 23.13
CA VAL A 97 -0.83 24.87 23.20
C VAL A 97 -1.10 25.30 24.64
N GLU A 98 -1.07 24.37 25.60
CA GLU A 98 -1.29 24.67 27.01
C GLU A 98 -0.18 25.56 27.58
N GLU A 99 1.07 25.39 27.14
CA GLU A 99 2.19 26.22 27.58
C GLU A 99 2.07 27.68 27.12
N GLU A 100 1.38 27.90 26.01
CA GLU A 100 1.17 29.28 25.48
C GLU A 100 0.08 30.03 26.22
N GLU A 101 -0.71 29.36 27.02
CA GLU A 101 -1.73 29.99 27.84
C GLU A 101 -1.14 30.49 29.18
#